data_2f6f3c355534bbb0a51ca86c480b0144
#
_entry.id   2f6f3c355534bbb0a51ca86c480b0144
#
_cell.length_a   1.000
_cell.length_b   1.000
_cell.length_c   1.000
_cell.angle_alpha   90.00
_cell.angle_beta   90.00
_cell.angle_gamma   90.00
#
_symmetry.space_group_name_H-M   'P 1'
#
loop_
_entity.id
_entity.type
_entity.pdbx_description
1 polymer ?
#
loop_
_entity_poly.entity_id
_entity_poly.type
_entity_poly.pdbx_seq_one_letter_code
_entity_poly.pdbx_strand_id
1 'polypeptide(L)'
;VVELGPAMQAGQYGLTKEFPAQSGAGEAQEFYANVYNILGDPSLQVYLDRPKQFLIEASELTTNDGLLQLLIKDNETGLGVGNAVLSIMSEGQLLAKGVTDIAGEFMTSLDLDGLPSVDIYSNKGGFMQGKETIPLQDSDQALHLKSVNLHTDSGISPTLGSNFSFDILLENTSESNLAASSASITFSDQVSPSSINIDVPAIEANQTALLEGM
;
A
#
# COMPACT_ATOMS: atom_id res chain seq x y z
N VAL A 1 11.42 -10.54 13.14
CA VAL A 1 10.21 -10.38 13.98
C VAL A 1 9.84 -11.75 14.52
N VAL A 2 9.54 -11.82 15.81
CA VAL A 2 9.16 -13.06 16.49
C VAL A 2 7.73 -12.90 16.98
N GLU A 3 6.87 -13.85 16.65
CA GLU A 3 5.52 -13.92 17.22
C GLU A 3 5.55 -14.57 18.59
N LEU A 4 4.75 -14.09 19.52
CA LEU A 4 4.78 -14.52 20.93
C LEU A 4 4.43 -16.00 21.08
N GLY A 5 3.42 -16.50 20.37
CA GLY A 5 2.98 -17.90 20.43
C GLY A 5 4.06 -18.89 19.99
N PRO A 6 4.57 -18.78 18.76
CA PRO A 6 5.67 -19.62 18.28
C PRO A 6 6.94 -19.53 19.15
N ALA A 7 7.27 -18.34 19.68
CA ALA A 7 8.42 -18.16 20.58
C ALA A 7 8.23 -18.94 21.88
N MET A 8 7.04 -18.89 22.48
CA MET A 8 6.74 -19.64 23.69
C MET A 8 6.75 -21.15 23.46
N GLN A 9 6.16 -21.63 22.36
CA GLN A 9 6.20 -23.05 21.99
C GLN A 9 7.65 -23.54 21.78
N ALA A 10 8.49 -22.73 21.12
CA ALA A 10 9.90 -23.05 20.93
C ALA A 10 10.63 -23.15 22.28
N GLY A 11 10.32 -22.26 23.23
CA GLY A 11 10.87 -22.30 24.58
C GLY A 11 10.45 -23.56 25.35
N GLN A 12 9.17 -23.94 25.31
CA GLN A 12 8.66 -25.16 25.93
C GLN A 12 9.29 -26.42 25.31
N TYR A 13 9.42 -26.45 23.98
CA TYR A 13 10.11 -27.54 23.29
C TYR A 13 11.60 -27.62 23.66
N GLY A 14 12.26 -26.44 23.81
CA GLY A 14 13.63 -26.35 24.29
C GLY A 14 13.83 -26.98 25.67
N LEU A 15 12.90 -26.77 26.60
CA LEU A 15 12.95 -27.40 27.93
C LEU A 15 12.92 -28.93 27.82
N THR A 16 12.06 -29.49 26.97
CA THR A 16 11.97 -30.93 26.75
C THR A 16 13.27 -31.51 26.21
N LYS A 17 13.94 -30.77 25.34
CA LYS A 17 15.22 -31.18 24.73
C LYS A 17 16.39 -31.09 25.71
N GLU A 18 16.47 -30.00 26.47
CA GLU A 18 17.59 -29.73 27.37
C GLU A 18 17.48 -30.51 28.69
N PHE A 19 16.26 -30.78 29.15
CA PHE A 19 16.01 -31.48 30.43
C PHE A 19 15.15 -32.72 30.26
N PRO A 20 15.52 -33.68 29.42
CA PRO A 20 14.70 -34.84 29.11
C PRO A 20 14.42 -35.76 30.33
N ALA A 21 15.27 -35.74 31.35
CA ALA A 21 15.11 -36.48 32.57
C ALA A 21 14.09 -35.89 33.56
N GLN A 22 13.56 -34.68 33.29
CA GLN A 22 12.64 -33.96 34.16
C GLN A 22 11.24 -33.90 33.50
N SER A 23 10.75 -35.06 33.00
CA SER A 23 9.48 -35.19 32.30
C SER A 23 8.36 -35.80 33.14
N GLY A 24 8.62 -36.10 34.41
CA GLY A 24 7.65 -36.67 35.35
C GLY A 24 6.61 -35.63 35.82
N ALA A 25 5.52 -36.13 36.42
CA ALA A 25 4.48 -35.31 36.99
C ALA A 25 5.03 -34.37 38.09
N GLY A 26 4.78 -33.06 37.94
CA GLY A 26 5.30 -32.01 38.81
C GLY A 26 6.76 -31.61 38.57
N GLU A 27 7.46 -32.22 37.61
CA GLU A 27 8.81 -31.85 37.23
C GLU A 27 8.86 -30.64 36.32
N ALA A 28 10.08 -30.18 35.96
CA ALA A 28 10.30 -28.91 35.28
C ALA A 28 9.51 -28.77 33.97
N GLN A 29 9.42 -29.83 33.16
CA GLN A 29 8.72 -29.75 31.88
C GLN A 29 7.20 -29.51 32.07
N GLU A 30 6.55 -30.31 32.93
CA GLU A 30 5.13 -30.14 33.21
C GLU A 30 4.85 -28.81 33.90
N PHE A 31 5.68 -28.43 34.89
CA PHE A 31 5.56 -27.16 35.60
C PHE A 31 5.59 -25.98 34.66
N TYR A 32 6.61 -25.86 33.83
CA TYR A 32 6.75 -24.70 32.93
C TYR A 32 5.72 -24.73 31.80
N ALA A 33 5.28 -25.89 31.31
CA ALA A 33 4.21 -25.97 30.34
C ALA A 33 2.86 -25.47 30.89
N ASN A 34 2.62 -25.63 32.21
CA ASN A 34 1.39 -25.21 32.83
C ASN A 34 1.42 -23.77 33.37
N VAL A 35 2.59 -23.26 33.74
CA VAL A 35 2.74 -21.93 34.37
C VAL A 35 2.82 -20.83 33.32
N TYR A 36 3.52 -21.07 32.20
CA TYR A 36 3.67 -20.05 31.17
C TYR A 36 2.55 -20.20 30.13
N ASN A 37 1.57 -19.31 30.22
CA ASN A 37 0.48 -19.19 29.25
C ASN A 37 0.41 -17.76 28.70
N ILE A 38 -0.03 -17.65 27.45
CA ILE A 38 -0.32 -16.36 26.83
C ILE A 38 -1.75 -15.96 27.16
N LEU A 39 -1.91 -14.82 27.83
CA LEU A 39 -3.20 -14.17 28.01
C LEU A 39 -3.31 -13.07 26.97
N GLY A 40 -3.91 -13.39 25.81
CA GLY A 40 -4.05 -12.44 24.70
C GLY A 40 -3.84 -13.10 23.35
N ASP A 41 -3.47 -12.30 22.37
CA ASP A 41 -3.23 -12.74 21.01
C ASP A 41 -1.83 -13.38 20.86
N PRO A 42 -1.75 -14.70 20.56
CA PRO A 42 -0.47 -15.37 20.36
C PRO A 42 0.28 -14.94 19.09
N SER A 43 -0.40 -14.28 18.14
CA SER A 43 0.18 -13.73 16.92
C SER A 43 0.84 -12.36 17.14
N LEU A 44 0.75 -11.82 18.37
CA LEU A 44 1.39 -10.55 18.70
C LEU A 44 2.88 -10.58 18.41
N GLN A 45 3.33 -9.63 17.61
CA GLN A 45 4.73 -9.51 17.23
C GLN A 45 5.54 -8.86 18.36
N VAL A 46 6.64 -9.49 18.73
CA VAL A 46 7.57 -8.99 19.74
C VAL A 46 8.76 -8.35 19.05
N TYR A 47 9.03 -7.10 19.37
CA TYR A 47 10.24 -6.41 18.92
C TYR A 47 11.40 -6.80 19.82
N LEU A 48 12.40 -7.47 19.24
CA LEU A 48 13.63 -7.85 19.93
C LEU A 48 14.71 -6.78 19.82
N ASP A 49 14.46 -5.78 18.99
CA ASP A 49 15.31 -4.63 18.76
C ASP A 49 14.44 -3.39 18.58
N ARG A 50 15.04 -2.21 18.47
CA ARG A 50 14.33 -0.96 18.22
C ARG A 50 13.58 -1.06 16.89
N PRO A 51 12.25 -0.87 16.87
CA PRO A 51 11.48 -0.93 15.63
C PRO A 51 11.91 0.20 14.70
N LYS A 52 11.99 -0.12 13.42
CA LYS A 52 12.27 0.83 12.35
C LYS A 52 11.11 1.80 12.16
N GLN A 53 11.36 2.89 11.46
CA GLN A 53 10.36 3.89 11.10
C GLN A 53 10.13 3.90 9.60
N PHE A 54 8.89 4.17 9.20
CA PHE A 54 8.56 4.42 7.80
C PHE A 54 8.84 5.88 7.44
N LEU A 55 9.27 6.08 6.19
CA LEU A 55 9.16 7.33 5.45
C LEU A 55 8.08 7.11 4.39
N ILE A 56 6.99 7.85 4.49
CA ILE A 56 5.87 7.78 3.55
C ILE A 56 6.00 8.97 2.60
N GLU A 57 6.24 8.68 1.33
CA GLU A 57 6.25 9.68 0.28
C GLU A 57 4.98 9.50 -0.56
N ALA A 58 4.27 10.58 -0.82
CA ALA A 58 3.08 10.60 -1.63
C ALA A 58 3.20 11.64 -2.72
N SER A 59 2.53 11.43 -3.85
CA SER A 59 2.29 12.48 -4.82
C SER A 59 1.49 13.63 -4.18
N GLU A 60 1.67 14.84 -4.67
CA GLU A 60 0.75 15.92 -4.32
C GLU A 60 -0.65 15.53 -4.76
N LEU A 61 -1.63 15.76 -3.91
CA LEU A 61 -3.03 15.44 -4.15
C LEU A 61 -3.88 16.69 -4.14
N THR A 62 -4.81 16.73 -5.07
CA THR A 62 -5.87 17.73 -5.08
C THR A 62 -7.23 17.06 -4.93
N THR A 63 -8.26 17.82 -4.58
CA THR A 63 -9.64 17.28 -4.43
C THR A 63 -10.18 16.68 -5.72
N ASN A 64 -9.67 17.10 -6.87
CA ASN A 64 -10.10 16.62 -8.18
C ASN A 64 -9.30 15.41 -8.69
N ASP A 65 -8.19 15.06 -8.03
CA ASP A 65 -7.40 13.90 -8.41
C ASP A 65 -8.10 12.59 -8.02
N GLY A 66 -7.99 11.60 -8.90
CA GLY A 66 -8.55 10.27 -8.66
C GLY A 66 -7.48 9.19 -8.45
N LEU A 67 -6.20 9.54 -8.43
CA LEU A 67 -5.10 8.59 -8.34
C LEU A 67 -4.11 8.97 -7.22
N LEU A 68 -4.00 8.11 -6.23
CA LEU A 68 -2.99 8.21 -5.18
C LEU A 68 -1.81 7.29 -5.51
N GLN A 69 -0.62 7.85 -5.56
CA GLN A 69 0.64 7.12 -5.67
C GLN A 69 1.46 7.30 -4.40
N LEU A 70 1.91 6.20 -3.82
CA LEU A 70 2.69 6.16 -2.59
C LEU A 70 4.00 5.41 -2.80
N LEU A 71 5.04 5.88 -2.14
CA LEU A 71 6.30 5.17 -2.00
C LEU A 71 6.65 5.08 -0.51
N ILE A 72 6.67 3.86 -0.01
CA ILE A 72 6.93 3.55 1.40
C ILE A 72 8.38 3.10 1.54
N LYS A 73 9.16 3.84 2.31
CA LYS A 73 10.60 3.60 2.53
C LYS A 73 10.90 3.32 3.99
N ASP A 74 11.99 2.62 4.22
CA ASP A 74 12.67 2.57 5.51
C ASP A 74 13.40 3.90 5.72
N ASN A 75 13.04 4.63 6.77
CA ASN A 75 13.57 5.96 7.06
C ASN A 75 15.09 5.98 7.34
N GLU A 76 15.69 4.86 7.75
CA GLU A 76 17.12 4.78 8.03
C GLU A 76 17.93 4.48 6.76
N THR A 77 17.43 3.59 5.91
CA THR A 77 18.14 3.12 4.72
C THR A 77 17.73 3.81 3.43
N GLY A 78 16.57 4.44 3.41
CA GLY A 78 15.96 5.02 2.21
C GLY A 78 15.48 3.98 1.19
N LEU A 79 15.56 2.68 1.50
CA LEU A 79 15.11 1.61 0.61
C LEU A 79 13.61 1.41 0.70
N GLY A 80 12.99 1.04 -0.41
CA GLY A 80 11.57 0.71 -0.47
C GLY A 80 11.21 -0.46 0.46
N VAL A 81 10.06 -0.38 1.10
CA VAL A 81 9.55 -1.41 2.02
C VAL A 81 8.42 -2.18 1.35
N GLY A 82 8.75 -3.32 0.75
CA GLY A 82 7.79 -4.21 0.14
C GLY A 82 6.90 -4.93 1.18
N ASN A 83 5.69 -5.31 0.76
CA ASN A 83 4.70 -5.99 1.61
C ASN A 83 4.34 -5.22 2.89
N ALA A 84 4.36 -3.89 2.87
CA ALA A 84 3.77 -3.06 3.91
C ALA A 84 2.27 -2.96 3.68
N VAL A 85 1.48 -3.22 4.72
CA VAL A 85 0.02 -3.08 4.67
C VAL A 85 -0.34 -1.62 4.84
N LEU A 86 -1.14 -1.10 3.91
CA LEU A 86 -1.59 0.28 3.90
C LEU A 86 -3.08 0.38 4.17
N SER A 87 -3.47 1.43 4.88
CA SER A 87 -4.86 1.87 5.02
C SER A 87 -4.92 3.37 4.75
N ILE A 88 -5.74 3.75 3.79
CA ILE A 88 -5.98 5.13 3.40
C ILE A 88 -7.34 5.52 3.95
N MET A 89 -7.36 6.57 4.75
CA MET A 89 -8.56 7.01 5.47
C MET A 89 -8.79 8.51 5.29
N SER A 90 -10.02 8.94 5.41
CA SER A 90 -10.38 10.35 5.58
C SER A 90 -11.53 10.45 6.57
N GLU A 91 -11.50 11.41 7.49
CA GLU A 91 -12.53 11.65 8.51
C GLU A 91 -12.97 10.39 9.27
N GLY A 92 -12.03 9.44 9.50
CA GLY A 92 -12.30 8.18 10.18
C GLY A 92 -12.92 7.08 9.30
N GLN A 93 -13.15 7.34 8.02
CA GLN A 93 -13.64 6.35 7.05
C GLN A 93 -12.50 5.75 6.26
N LEU A 94 -12.57 4.44 5.99
CA LEU A 94 -11.62 3.73 5.15
C LEU A 94 -11.96 3.98 3.67
N LEU A 95 -11.07 4.64 2.94
CA LEU A 95 -11.21 4.88 1.50
C LEU A 95 -10.63 3.71 0.69
N ALA A 96 -9.42 3.27 1.05
CA ALA A 96 -8.78 2.13 0.41
C ALA A 96 -7.82 1.42 1.37
N LYS A 97 -7.48 0.18 1.02
CA LYS A 97 -6.40 -0.58 1.67
C LYS A 97 -5.65 -1.40 0.62
N GLY A 98 -4.40 -1.69 0.91
CA GLY A 98 -3.60 -2.53 0.04
C GLY A 98 -2.26 -2.89 0.65
N VAL A 99 -1.38 -3.39 -0.19
CA VAL A 99 -0.05 -3.83 0.19
C VAL A 99 0.94 -3.28 -0.82
N THR A 100 2.07 -2.74 -0.36
CA THR A 100 3.12 -2.27 -1.26
C THR A 100 3.75 -3.42 -2.04
N ASP A 101 4.17 -3.16 -3.25
CA ASP A 101 4.99 -4.07 -4.03
C ASP A 101 6.40 -4.23 -3.43
N ILE A 102 7.29 -4.98 -4.11
CA ILE A 102 8.65 -5.24 -3.64
C ILE A 102 9.51 -3.97 -3.58
N ALA A 103 9.21 -2.96 -4.40
CA ALA A 103 9.91 -1.67 -4.42
C ALA A 103 9.37 -0.69 -3.37
N GLY A 104 8.30 -1.05 -2.66
CA GLY A 104 7.63 -0.17 -1.69
C GLY A 104 6.59 0.74 -2.32
N GLU A 105 6.23 0.50 -3.58
CA GLU A 105 5.25 1.30 -4.31
C GLU A 105 3.82 0.79 -4.09
N PHE A 106 2.89 1.70 -4.07
CA PHE A 106 1.46 1.42 -4.03
C PHE A 106 0.69 2.49 -4.79
N MET A 107 -0.29 2.06 -5.56
CA MET A 107 -1.15 2.95 -6.34
C MET A 107 -2.61 2.51 -6.21
N THR A 108 -3.50 3.47 -6.06
CA THR A 108 -4.95 3.21 -5.99
C THR A 108 -5.75 4.39 -6.50
N SER A 109 -6.90 4.10 -7.09
CA SER A 109 -7.89 5.14 -7.42
C SER A 109 -8.74 5.44 -6.20
N LEU A 110 -9.00 6.73 -5.96
CA LEU A 110 -9.81 7.25 -4.85
C LEU A 110 -10.79 8.29 -5.39
N ASP A 111 -11.93 8.39 -4.74
CA ASP A 111 -12.80 9.54 -4.86
C ASP A 111 -12.46 10.50 -3.71
N LEU A 112 -11.87 11.65 -4.05
CA LEU A 112 -11.37 12.65 -3.10
C LEU A 112 -12.26 13.89 -3.02
N ASP A 113 -13.37 13.92 -3.76
CA ASP A 113 -14.25 15.08 -3.82
C ASP A 113 -14.81 15.44 -2.44
N GLY A 114 -14.68 16.72 -2.09
CA GLY A 114 -15.14 17.27 -0.81
C GLY A 114 -14.38 16.84 0.43
N LEU A 115 -13.28 16.08 0.30
CA LEU A 115 -12.47 15.66 1.45
C LEU A 115 -11.42 16.73 1.79
N PRO A 116 -11.15 16.97 3.09
CA PRO A 116 -10.15 17.97 3.52
C PRO A 116 -8.72 17.42 3.50
N SER A 117 -8.56 16.13 3.72
CA SER A 117 -7.25 15.46 3.81
C SER A 117 -7.38 13.95 3.70
N VAL A 118 -6.26 13.31 3.44
CA VAL A 118 -6.12 11.85 3.46
C VAL A 118 -5.09 11.44 4.49
N ASP A 119 -5.46 10.55 5.40
CA ASP A 119 -4.58 9.89 6.37
C ASP A 119 -4.08 8.55 5.82
N ILE A 120 -2.78 8.39 5.72
CA ILE A 120 -2.14 7.16 5.26
C ILE A 120 -1.51 6.48 6.46
N TYR A 121 -1.94 5.25 6.74
CA TYR A 121 -1.34 4.39 7.76
C TYR A 121 -0.57 3.26 7.09
N SER A 122 0.65 2.99 7.56
CA SER A 122 1.49 1.88 7.11
C SER A 122 1.87 0.96 8.25
N ASN A 123 1.78 -0.35 8.02
CA ASN A 123 2.11 -1.38 9.00
C ASN A 123 2.94 -2.49 8.37
N LYS A 124 3.99 -2.91 9.07
CA LYS A 124 4.78 -4.10 8.73
C LYS A 124 5.52 -4.59 9.98
N GLY A 125 5.70 -5.89 10.10
CA GLY A 125 6.50 -6.47 11.18
C GLY A 125 7.93 -5.91 11.20
N GLY A 126 8.39 -5.48 12.38
CA GLY A 126 9.70 -4.84 12.56
C GLY A 126 9.68 -3.32 12.43
N PHE A 127 8.56 -2.73 12.08
CA PHE A 127 8.36 -1.28 11.98
C PHE A 127 7.33 -0.79 13.01
N MET A 128 7.51 0.42 13.49
CA MET A 128 6.43 1.15 14.15
C MET A 128 5.36 1.50 13.12
N GLN A 129 4.10 1.56 13.52
CA GLN A 129 3.05 2.06 12.64
C GLN A 129 3.42 3.46 12.13
N GLY A 130 3.47 3.62 10.81
CA GLY A 130 3.60 4.92 10.16
C GLY A 130 2.25 5.59 10.02
N LYS A 131 2.24 6.92 10.12
CA LYS A 131 1.10 7.77 9.76
C LYS A 131 1.62 9.00 9.05
N GLU A 132 0.99 9.33 7.92
CA GLU A 132 1.17 10.60 7.21
C GLU A 132 -0.20 11.17 6.87
N THR A 133 -0.36 12.48 7.00
CA THR A 133 -1.59 13.19 6.65
C THR A 133 -1.29 14.14 5.49
N ILE A 134 -1.95 13.93 4.37
CA ILE A 134 -1.84 14.75 3.17
C ILE A 134 -3.05 15.68 3.13
N PRO A 135 -2.86 16.99 3.27
CA PRO A 135 -3.94 17.95 3.04
C PRO A 135 -4.30 17.96 1.56
N LEU A 136 -5.59 17.95 1.26
CA LEU A 136 -6.07 18.15 -0.10
C LEU A 136 -6.23 19.64 -0.36
N GLN A 137 -5.83 20.06 -1.54
CA GLN A 137 -5.93 21.44 -1.98
C GLN A 137 -6.80 21.49 -3.23
N ASP A 138 -7.50 22.61 -3.39
CA ASP A 138 -8.16 22.86 -4.65
C ASP A 138 -7.10 23.06 -5.74
N SER A 139 -7.33 22.47 -6.90
CA SER A 139 -6.42 22.58 -8.02
C SER A 139 -6.91 23.62 -9.00
N ASP A 140 -6.00 24.49 -9.43
CA ASP A 140 -6.24 25.39 -10.55
C ASP A 140 -6.05 24.69 -11.92
N GLN A 141 -5.66 23.41 -11.90
CA GLN A 141 -5.52 22.62 -13.13
C GLN A 141 -6.89 22.32 -13.71
N ALA A 142 -6.98 22.43 -15.03
CA ALA A 142 -8.23 22.19 -15.73
C ALA A 142 -8.47 20.70 -16.07
N LEU A 143 -7.39 19.89 -16.11
CA LEU A 143 -7.44 18.49 -16.51
C LEU A 143 -6.97 17.59 -15.36
N HIS A 144 -7.80 16.66 -14.96
CA HIS A 144 -7.54 15.71 -13.88
C HIS A 144 -7.63 14.27 -14.35
N LEU A 145 -6.77 13.43 -13.77
CA LEU A 145 -6.82 11.98 -13.92
C LEU A 145 -7.75 11.40 -12.84
N LYS A 146 -8.94 10.93 -13.24
CA LYS A 146 -9.93 10.38 -12.30
C LYS A 146 -9.70 8.91 -11.98
N SER A 147 -9.35 8.10 -12.98
CA SER A 147 -9.07 6.67 -12.75
C SER A 147 -8.22 6.07 -13.85
N VAL A 148 -7.52 5.00 -13.48
CA VAL A 148 -6.84 4.09 -14.40
C VAL A 148 -7.36 2.69 -14.12
N ASN A 149 -7.94 2.04 -15.13
CA ASN A 149 -8.42 0.66 -15.05
C ASN A 149 -7.52 -0.25 -15.87
N LEU A 150 -6.90 -1.22 -15.21
CA LEU A 150 -6.00 -2.17 -15.85
C LEU A 150 -6.76 -3.40 -16.33
N HIS A 151 -6.52 -3.81 -17.57
CA HIS A 151 -7.07 -5.02 -18.19
C HIS A 151 -5.96 -6.01 -18.47
N THR A 152 -6.12 -7.23 -17.98
CA THR A 152 -5.20 -8.34 -18.22
C THR A 152 -5.96 -9.56 -18.73
N ASP A 153 -5.32 -10.40 -19.49
CA ASP A 153 -5.93 -11.64 -20.02
C ASP A 153 -6.45 -12.57 -18.92
N SER A 154 -5.84 -12.50 -17.73
CA SER A 154 -6.22 -13.31 -16.56
C SER A 154 -7.26 -12.66 -15.64
N GLY A 155 -7.61 -11.39 -15.85
CA GLY A 155 -8.45 -10.60 -14.94
C GLY A 155 -7.82 -10.34 -13.57
N ILE A 156 -6.53 -10.61 -13.40
CA ILE A 156 -5.70 -10.43 -12.20
C ILE A 156 -4.52 -9.52 -12.59
N SER A 157 -3.67 -9.18 -11.66
CA SER A 157 -2.46 -8.38 -11.93
C SER A 157 -1.61 -8.96 -13.08
N PRO A 158 -0.96 -8.10 -13.89
CA PRO A 158 -0.06 -8.55 -14.96
C PRO A 158 1.04 -9.46 -14.42
N THR A 159 1.37 -10.49 -15.16
CA THR A 159 2.48 -11.38 -14.86
C THR A 159 3.62 -11.15 -15.84
N LEU A 160 4.83 -11.56 -15.46
CA LEU A 160 6.00 -11.41 -16.32
C LEU A 160 5.76 -12.07 -17.68
N GLY A 161 5.92 -11.30 -18.76
CA GLY A 161 5.71 -11.73 -20.12
C GLY A 161 4.25 -11.73 -20.60
N SER A 162 3.29 -11.27 -19.79
CA SER A 162 1.90 -11.06 -20.23
C SER A 162 1.73 -9.70 -20.90
N ASN A 163 0.72 -9.62 -21.77
CA ASN A 163 0.24 -8.34 -22.28
C ASN A 163 -0.84 -7.79 -21.34
N PHE A 164 -0.93 -6.48 -21.30
CA PHE A 164 -2.02 -5.78 -20.62
C PHE A 164 -2.41 -4.54 -21.43
N SER A 165 -3.60 -4.06 -21.19
CA SER A 165 -4.06 -2.76 -21.64
C SER A 165 -4.68 -2.02 -20.45
N PHE A 166 -4.93 -0.74 -20.58
CA PHE A 166 -5.57 0.04 -19.55
C PHE A 166 -6.44 1.13 -20.16
N ASP A 167 -7.46 1.52 -19.38
CA ASP A 167 -8.30 2.66 -19.70
C ASP A 167 -7.98 3.80 -18.76
N ILE A 168 -8.01 5.02 -19.29
CA ILE A 168 -7.79 6.24 -18.53
C ILE A 168 -9.05 7.09 -18.60
N LEU A 169 -9.57 7.49 -17.46
CA LEU A 169 -10.65 8.47 -17.35
C LEU A 169 -10.05 9.83 -16.97
N LEU A 170 -10.20 10.79 -17.85
CA LEU A 170 -9.81 12.19 -17.64
C LEU A 170 -11.06 13.05 -17.42
N GLU A 171 -10.94 14.08 -16.61
CA GLU A 171 -12.00 15.07 -16.36
C GLU A 171 -11.48 16.49 -16.60
N ASN A 172 -12.23 17.27 -17.32
CA ASN A 172 -12.04 18.72 -17.40
C ASN A 172 -12.93 19.39 -16.33
N THR A 173 -12.32 19.95 -15.31
CA THR A 173 -13.02 20.64 -14.21
C THR A 173 -13.14 22.14 -14.45
N SER A 174 -12.63 22.64 -15.55
CA SER A 174 -12.72 24.06 -15.88
C SER A 174 -14.04 24.44 -16.56
N GLU A 175 -14.35 25.72 -16.53
CA GLU A 175 -15.52 26.29 -17.23
C GLU A 175 -15.30 26.45 -18.74
N SER A 176 -14.14 26.07 -19.26
CA SER A 176 -13.73 26.22 -20.64
C SER A 176 -13.43 24.88 -21.30
N ASN A 177 -13.72 24.77 -22.59
CA ASN A 177 -13.35 23.58 -23.34
C ASN A 177 -11.82 23.46 -23.48
N LEU A 178 -11.28 22.28 -23.23
CA LEU A 178 -9.90 21.94 -23.49
C LEU A 178 -9.73 21.46 -24.93
N ALA A 179 -8.72 22.02 -25.61
CA ALA A 179 -8.38 21.58 -26.96
C ALA A 179 -7.74 20.18 -26.92
N ALA A 180 -7.86 19.46 -28.03
CA ALA A 180 -7.15 18.20 -28.21
C ALA A 180 -5.63 18.41 -28.03
N SER A 181 -5.00 17.47 -27.32
CA SER A 181 -3.59 17.51 -26.97
C SER A 181 -2.96 16.12 -26.99
N SER A 182 -1.72 16.00 -26.59
CA SER A 182 -1.07 14.71 -26.40
C SER A 182 -0.45 14.62 -25.01
N ALA A 183 -0.43 13.43 -24.46
CA ALA A 183 0.22 13.11 -23.21
C ALA A 183 1.20 11.96 -23.39
N SER A 184 2.16 11.82 -22.50
CA SER A 184 3.09 10.70 -22.46
C SER A 184 2.91 9.96 -21.15
N ILE A 185 2.80 8.64 -21.21
CA ILE A 185 2.77 7.76 -20.06
C ILE A 185 4.10 7.04 -19.99
N THR A 186 4.76 7.12 -18.85
CA THR A 186 6.01 6.42 -18.58
C THR A 186 5.75 5.26 -17.64
N PHE A 187 6.26 4.10 -17.95
CA PHE A 187 6.18 2.89 -17.14
C PHE A 187 7.49 2.65 -16.40
N SER A 188 7.43 1.80 -15.38
CA SER A 188 8.63 1.28 -14.72
C SER A 188 9.50 0.46 -15.67
N ASP A 189 10.76 0.25 -15.34
CA ASP A 189 11.75 -0.46 -16.15
C ASP A 189 11.36 -1.91 -16.53
N GLN A 190 10.32 -2.45 -15.90
CA GLN A 190 9.83 -3.82 -16.14
C GLN A 190 8.77 -3.91 -17.25
N VAL A 191 8.34 -2.77 -17.78
CA VAL A 191 7.31 -2.69 -18.81
C VAL A 191 7.93 -2.31 -20.16
N SER A 192 7.47 -2.94 -21.23
CA SER A 192 7.87 -2.60 -22.60
C SER A 192 6.62 -2.36 -23.46
N PRO A 193 6.56 -1.22 -24.17
CA PRO A 193 7.55 -0.13 -24.19
C PRO A 193 7.61 0.63 -22.86
N SER A 194 8.74 1.27 -22.56
CA SER A 194 8.94 2.05 -21.35
C SER A 194 8.12 3.36 -21.31
N SER A 195 7.60 3.80 -22.45
CA SER A 195 6.68 4.93 -22.55
C SER A 195 5.80 4.79 -23.77
N ILE A 196 4.61 5.36 -23.70
CA ILE A 196 3.68 5.53 -24.81
C ILE A 196 3.21 6.98 -24.88
N ASN A 197 2.95 7.45 -26.11
CA ASN A 197 2.26 8.72 -26.33
C ASN A 197 0.80 8.43 -26.65
N ILE A 198 -0.08 9.20 -26.05
CA ILE A 198 -1.52 9.10 -26.22
C ILE A 198 -2.09 10.41 -26.73
N ASP A 199 -3.07 10.32 -27.60
CA ASP A 199 -3.84 11.46 -28.06
C ASP A 199 -5.01 11.69 -27.11
N VAL A 200 -5.03 12.86 -26.47
CA VAL A 200 -6.12 13.30 -25.61
C VAL A 200 -7.10 14.10 -26.48
N PRO A 201 -8.36 13.65 -26.60
CA PRO A 201 -9.34 14.39 -27.38
C PRO A 201 -9.67 15.73 -26.76
N ALA A 202 -10.35 16.60 -27.49
CA ALA A 202 -10.95 17.79 -26.90
C ALA A 202 -12.01 17.39 -25.86
N ILE A 203 -11.97 18.04 -24.69
CA ILE A 203 -12.89 17.74 -23.58
C ILE A 203 -13.69 19.01 -23.27
N GLU A 204 -14.99 18.94 -23.37
CA GLU A 204 -15.85 20.06 -23.06
C GLU A 204 -15.77 20.45 -21.56
N ALA A 205 -16.18 21.65 -21.23
CA ALA A 205 -16.21 22.16 -19.87
C ALA A 205 -17.03 21.22 -18.96
N ASN A 206 -16.48 20.86 -17.80
CA ASN A 206 -17.11 19.95 -16.82
C ASN A 206 -17.52 18.57 -17.39
N GLN A 207 -16.77 18.08 -18.38
CA GLN A 207 -16.98 16.75 -18.98
C GLN A 207 -15.80 15.84 -18.79
N THR A 208 -16.05 14.54 -18.97
CA THR A 208 -15.02 13.50 -18.91
C THR A 208 -14.72 12.94 -20.30
N ALA A 209 -13.50 12.42 -20.47
CA ALA A 209 -13.10 11.64 -21.64
C ALA A 209 -12.51 10.30 -21.18
N LEU A 210 -13.01 9.22 -21.75
CA LEU A 210 -12.48 7.87 -21.55
C LEU A 210 -11.55 7.52 -22.72
N LEU A 211 -10.31 7.17 -22.40
CA LEU A 211 -9.31 6.65 -23.33
C LEU A 211 -9.20 5.15 -23.09
N GLU A 212 -9.65 4.33 -24.06
CA GLU A 212 -9.80 2.88 -23.92
C GLU A 212 -8.67 2.12 -24.61
N GLY A 213 -8.26 0.99 -24.03
CA GLY A 213 -7.41 -0.02 -24.68
C GLY A 213 -5.99 0.44 -24.99
N MET A 214 -5.45 1.30 -24.16
CA MET A 214 -4.11 1.85 -24.29
C MET A 214 -3.02 0.79 -24.06
#